data_3a9b86157203c695e5b68e4dfa7e78d6
#
_entry.id   3a9b86157203c695e5b68e4dfa7e78d6
#
_cell.length_a   1.000
_cell.length_b   1.000
_cell.length_c   1.000
_cell.angle_alpha   90.00
_cell.angle_beta   90.00
_cell.angle_gamma   90.00
#
_symmetry.space_group_name_H-M   'P 1'
#
loop_
_entity.id
_entity.type
_entity.pdbx_description
1 polymer ?
#
loop_
_entity_poly.entity_id
_entity_poly.type
_entity_poly.pdbx_seq_one_letter_code
_entity_poly.pdbx_strand_id
1 'polypeptide(L)'
;DAAGIQIRSREYYSVGGGFVVDEDAAGADRIVEDATPLTFPFKSAKDLLSHCATYGLSISQLMLTNESAWRPEAETRAGLLNIWQVMQDCVAAGCRNEGILPGGLKVKRRAAALHRQLCKNPESALRDPLSVLDWVNLYALAVNEENANGGRVVTAPTNGAAGIVPAVLHYYMRFIPGANEDGVVRFLLTAAAIGILYKENASISGAEVGCQGEVGVACSMAAGALCEVLGGTVQQVENAAEIGMEHNLGLTCDPIGGLVQVPCIERNAIGSVKAINAVRMALRGDGQHFVSLDKVIRTMRQTGADMKSKYKE
;
A
#
# COMPACT_ATOMS: atom_id res chain seq x y z
N ASP A 1 8.90 -34.83 12.61
CA ASP A 1 10.07 -35.48 12.03
C ASP A 1 9.67 -36.28 10.79
N ALA A 2 10.65 -36.95 10.17
CA ALA A 2 10.42 -37.77 8.94
C ALA A 2 9.43 -38.95 9.17
N ALA A 3 9.15 -39.34 10.40
CA ALA A 3 8.19 -40.36 10.77
C ALA A 3 6.78 -39.84 11.06
N GLY A 4 6.54 -38.54 10.83
CA GLY A 4 5.27 -37.88 11.09
C GLY A 4 5.01 -37.57 12.58
N ILE A 5 6.02 -37.71 13.43
CA ILE A 5 5.91 -37.39 14.86
C ILE A 5 6.08 -35.89 15.02
N GLN A 6 5.11 -35.24 15.68
CA GLN A 6 5.19 -33.84 16.01
C GLN A 6 6.32 -33.59 17.02
N ILE A 7 7.32 -32.83 16.63
CA ILE A 7 8.49 -32.49 17.47
C ILE A 7 8.42 -31.11 18.08
N ARG A 8 7.54 -30.23 17.55
CA ARG A 8 7.29 -28.88 18.08
C ARG A 8 5.94 -28.37 17.60
N SER A 9 5.23 -27.65 18.47
CA SER A 9 4.05 -26.83 18.13
C SER A 9 4.24 -25.44 18.68
N ARG A 10 3.74 -24.43 18.00
CA ARG A 10 3.68 -23.05 18.47
C ARG A 10 2.43 -22.38 17.90
N GLU A 11 1.70 -21.68 18.76
CA GLU A 11 0.52 -20.93 18.36
C GLU A 11 0.91 -19.48 18.04
N TYR A 12 0.28 -18.91 17.01
CA TYR A 12 0.45 -17.52 16.61
C TYR A 12 -0.91 -16.88 16.45
N TYR A 13 -1.00 -15.63 16.91
CA TYR A 13 -2.22 -14.84 16.88
C TYR A 13 -2.02 -13.63 15.97
N SER A 14 -2.95 -13.40 15.05
CA SER A 14 -3.02 -12.14 14.30
C SER A 14 -3.75 -11.11 15.14
N VAL A 15 -3.09 -10.01 15.47
CA VAL A 15 -3.63 -8.96 16.34
C VAL A 15 -4.05 -7.70 15.57
N GLY A 16 -4.19 -7.82 14.24
CA GLY A 16 -4.55 -6.72 13.34
C GLY A 16 -3.34 -5.95 12.81
N GLY A 17 -3.56 -5.10 11.80
CA GLY A 17 -2.49 -4.31 11.19
C GLY A 17 -1.31 -5.08 10.59
N GLY A 18 -1.46 -6.40 10.34
CA GLY A 18 -0.38 -7.25 9.86
C GLY A 18 0.57 -7.76 10.96
N PHE A 19 0.29 -7.45 12.23
CA PHE A 19 1.09 -7.94 13.35
C PHE A 19 0.69 -9.36 13.75
N VAL A 20 1.71 -10.18 14.02
CA VAL A 20 1.55 -11.55 14.50
C VAL A 20 2.34 -11.69 15.80
N VAL A 21 1.68 -12.15 16.85
CA VAL A 21 2.30 -12.46 18.15
C VAL A 21 2.21 -13.96 18.39
N ASP A 22 3.15 -14.50 19.14
CA ASP A 22 3.09 -15.88 19.61
C ASP A 22 2.37 -16.01 20.97
N GLU A 23 2.16 -17.23 21.42
CA GLU A 23 1.49 -17.53 22.67
C GLU A 23 2.15 -16.89 23.91
N ASP A 24 3.48 -16.69 23.85
CA ASP A 24 4.24 -16.07 24.95
C ASP A 24 4.04 -14.55 24.99
N ALA A 25 3.69 -13.96 23.87
CA ALA A 25 3.44 -12.51 23.70
C ALA A 25 1.94 -12.15 23.69
N ALA A 26 1.04 -13.14 23.64
CA ALA A 26 -0.39 -12.92 23.68
C ALA A 26 -0.80 -12.33 25.05
N GLY A 27 -1.15 -11.04 25.06
CA GLY A 27 -1.53 -10.29 26.27
C GLY A 27 -0.47 -9.36 26.84
N ALA A 28 0.70 -9.26 26.22
CA ALA A 28 1.67 -8.23 26.52
C ALA A 28 1.70 -7.18 25.41
N ASP A 29 1.57 -5.91 25.79
CA ASP A 29 1.75 -4.76 24.90
C ASP A 29 3.24 -4.65 24.55
N ARG A 30 3.70 -5.50 23.61
CA ARG A 30 5.13 -5.65 23.25
C ARG A 30 5.43 -5.25 21.82
N ILE A 31 4.89 -4.15 21.37
CA ILE A 31 5.60 -3.37 20.37
C ILE A 31 6.68 -2.64 21.17
N VAL A 32 7.87 -3.23 21.25
CA VAL A 32 9.03 -2.51 21.79
C VAL A 32 9.28 -1.37 20.83
N GLU A 33 9.05 -0.14 21.29
CA GLU A 33 9.35 1.06 20.54
C GLU A 33 10.85 1.05 20.24
N ASP A 34 11.20 1.07 18.95
CA ASP A 34 12.63 1.13 18.55
C ASP A 34 13.17 2.52 18.90
N ALA A 35 14.01 2.59 19.91
CA ALA A 35 14.61 3.81 20.40
C ALA A 35 15.86 4.25 19.61
N THR A 36 16.15 3.64 18.45
CA THR A 36 17.29 4.01 17.60
C THR A 36 17.19 5.47 17.19
N PRO A 37 18.20 6.31 17.49
CA PRO A 37 18.17 7.72 17.12
C PRO A 37 18.19 7.88 15.60
N LEU A 38 17.20 8.58 15.06
CA LEU A 38 17.12 8.91 13.63
C LEU A 38 17.77 10.26 13.36
N THR A 39 18.36 10.40 12.18
CA THR A 39 18.93 11.69 11.72
C THR A 39 17.81 12.74 11.53
N PHE A 40 16.68 12.34 10.99
CA PHE A 40 15.53 13.20 10.72
C PHE A 40 14.27 12.59 11.33
N PRO A 41 14.08 12.65 12.67
CA PRO A 41 12.88 12.13 13.30
C PRO A 41 11.67 12.99 12.90
N PHE A 42 10.54 12.36 12.59
CA PHE A 42 9.28 13.05 12.30
C PHE A 42 8.11 12.26 12.87
N LYS A 43 7.10 12.99 13.36
CA LYS A 43 5.84 12.42 13.84
C LYS A 43 4.63 12.97 13.06
N SER A 44 4.83 14.00 12.25
CA SER A 44 3.79 14.64 11.44
C SER A 44 4.28 14.89 10.02
N ALA A 45 3.35 15.07 9.09
CA ALA A 45 3.68 15.52 7.73
C ALA A 45 4.35 16.90 7.77
N LYS A 46 3.92 17.77 8.68
CA LYS A 46 4.54 19.07 8.90
C LYS A 46 6.02 18.97 9.27
N ASP A 47 6.40 18.04 10.17
CA ASP A 47 7.80 17.81 10.54
C ASP A 47 8.59 17.29 9.34
N LEU A 48 8.04 16.30 8.63
CA LEU A 48 8.64 15.72 7.44
C LEU A 48 8.93 16.79 6.38
N LEU A 49 7.94 17.62 6.05
CA LEU A 49 8.10 18.73 5.08
C LEU A 49 9.11 19.76 5.57
N SER A 50 9.12 20.08 6.87
CA SER A 50 10.07 21.03 7.46
C SER A 50 11.52 20.54 7.31
N HIS A 51 11.78 19.25 7.59
CA HIS A 51 13.10 18.67 7.37
C HIS A 51 13.50 18.72 5.88
N CYS A 52 12.59 18.31 5.00
CA CYS A 52 12.85 18.36 3.54
C CYS A 52 13.21 19.77 3.08
N ALA A 53 12.46 20.79 3.52
CA ALA A 53 12.70 22.19 3.17
C ALA A 53 14.03 22.72 3.76
N THR A 54 14.34 22.38 5.01
CA THR A 54 15.54 22.87 5.70
C THR A 54 16.82 22.32 5.09
N TYR A 55 16.80 21.05 4.70
CA TYR A 55 17.99 20.34 4.21
C TYR A 55 18.03 20.15 2.70
N GLY A 56 17.02 20.62 1.98
CA GLY A 56 16.92 20.49 0.51
C GLY A 56 16.78 19.03 0.03
N LEU A 57 16.12 18.18 0.84
CA LEU A 57 15.95 16.75 0.57
C LEU A 57 14.58 16.43 0.01
N SER A 58 14.49 15.41 -0.83
CA SER A 58 13.21 14.75 -1.10
C SER A 58 12.82 13.84 0.07
N ILE A 59 11.55 13.39 0.10
CA ILE A 59 11.08 12.48 1.15
C ILE A 59 11.85 11.16 1.10
N SER A 60 12.09 10.61 -0.08
CA SER A 60 12.86 9.36 -0.23
C SER A 60 14.31 9.50 0.23
N GLN A 61 14.96 10.64 -0.03
CA GLN A 61 16.33 10.91 0.44
C GLN A 61 16.38 11.00 1.98
N LEU A 62 15.42 11.70 2.58
CA LEU A 62 15.28 11.77 4.03
C LEU A 62 15.11 10.37 4.64
N MET A 63 14.20 9.57 4.07
CA MET A 63 13.98 8.19 4.53
C MET A 63 15.21 7.30 4.38
N LEU A 64 15.92 7.41 3.26
CA LEU A 64 17.14 6.65 3.03
C LEU A 64 18.23 7.01 4.06
N THR A 65 18.32 8.29 4.43
CA THR A 65 19.21 8.74 5.50
C THR A 65 18.81 8.17 6.86
N ASN A 66 17.52 8.14 7.16
CA ASN A 66 17.03 7.53 8.40
C ASN A 66 17.30 6.02 8.46
N GLU A 67 17.10 5.29 7.35
CA GLU A 67 17.42 3.86 7.25
C GLU A 67 18.89 3.54 7.56
N SER A 68 19.79 4.50 7.34
CA SER A 68 21.22 4.34 7.65
C SER A 68 21.51 4.18 9.15
N ALA A 69 20.52 4.43 10.03
CA ALA A 69 20.62 4.15 11.46
C ALA A 69 20.68 2.63 11.76
N TRP A 70 20.15 1.80 10.89
CA TRP A 70 20.07 0.35 11.09
C TRP A 70 20.97 -0.45 10.14
N ARG A 71 21.19 0.04 8.91
CA ARG A 71 21.93 -0.69 7.88
C ARG A 71 22.52 0.23 6.81
N PRO A 72 23.59 -0.19 6.11
CA PRO A 72 24.17 0.56 5.00
C PRO A 72 23.14 0.78 3.87
N GLU A 73 23.25 1.89 3.14
CA GLU A 73 22.40 2.24 2.01
C GLU A 73 22.27 1.10 0.98
N ALA A 74 23.38 0.44 0.63
CA ALA A 74 23.38 -0.65 -0.34
C ALA A 74 22.47 -1.83 0.10
N GLU A 75 22.45 -2.13 1.40
CA GLU A 75 21.58 -3.17 1.96
C GLU A 75 20.11 -2.75 1.95
N THR A 76 19.81 -1.49 2.31
CA THR A 76 18.46 -0.93 2.21
C THR A 76 17.94 -1.01 0.77
N ARG A 77 18.74 -0.58 -0.20
CA ARG A 77 18.39 -0.64 -1.63
C ARG A 77 18.13 -2.07 -2.10
N ALA A 78 19.03 -2.99 -1.76
CA ALA A 78 18.86 -4.41 -2.10
C ALA A 78 17.59 -5.01 -1.48
N GLY A 79 17.29 -4.66 -0.23
CA GLY A 79 16.08 -5.09 0.46
C GLY A 79 14.80 -4.56 -0.22
N LEU A 80 14.77 -3.30 -0.61
CA LEU A 80 13.64 -2.70 -1.32
C LEU A 80 13.44 -3.31 -2.72
N LEU A 81 14.52 -3.57 -3.45
CA LEU A 81 14.44 -4.25 -4.74
C LEU A 81 13.97 -5.71 -4.61
N ASN A 82 14.35 -6.39 -3.52
CA ASN A 82 13.80 -7.71 -3.21
C ASN A 82 12.30 -7.67 -2.91
N ILE A 83 11.83 -6.64 -2.18
CA ILE A 83 10.38 -6.42 -1.97
C ILE A 83 9.68 -6.22 -3.32
N TRP A 84 10.24 -5.41 -4.20
CA TRP A 84 9.72 -5.22 -5.55
C TRP A 84 9.66 -6.53 -6.35
N GLN A 85 10.71 -7.36 -6.27
CA GLN A 85 10.71 -8.68 -6.93
C GLN A 85 9.56 -9.56 -6.43
N VAL A 86 9.29 -9.59 -5.12
CA VAL A 86 8.15 -10.34 -4.56
C VAL A 86 6.81 -9.80 -5.07
N MET A 87 6.67 -8.47 -5.22
CA MET A 87 5.47 -7.88 -5.82
C MET A 87 5.28 -8.31 -7.28
N GLN A 88 6.36 -8.35 -8.08
CA GLN A 88 6.33 -8.82 -9.46
C GLN A 88 5.95 -10.31 -9.55
N ASP A 89 6.54 -11.14 -8.70
CA ASP A 89 6.26 -12.58 -8.65
C ASP A 89 4.79 -12.85 -8.29
N CYS A 90 4.24 -12.07 -7.34
CA CYS A 90 2.83 -12.13 -6.96
C CYS A 90 1.91 -11.77 -8.13
N VAL A 91 2.16 -10.67 -8.82
CA VAL A 91 1.39 -10.28 -10.02
C VAL A 91 1.49 -11.34 -11.11
N ALA A 92 2.69 -11.86 -11.36
CA ALA A 92 2.90 -12.92 -12.35
C ALA A 92 2.14 -14.20 -12.00
N ALA A 93 2.08 -14.58 -10.72
CA ALA A 93 1.29 -15.71 -10.24
C ALA A 93 -0.20 -15.46 -10.46
N GLY A 94 -0.73 -14.29 -10.05
CA GLY A 94 -2.13 -13.94 -10.23
C GLY A 94 -2.58 -13.88 -11.71
N CYS A 95 -1.68 -13.48 -12.60
CA CYS A 95 -1.94 -13.48 -14.05
C CYS A 95 -1.96 -14.90 -14.67
N ARG A 96 -1.48 -15.91 -13.96
CA ARG A 96 -1.50 -17.32 -14.42
C ARG A 96 -2.57 -18.16 -13.75
N ASN A 97 -2.81 -17.94 -12.46
CA ASN A 97 -3.66 -18.79 -11.65
C ASN A 97 -5.15 -18.52 -11.93
N GLU A 98 -5.88 -19.60 -12.18
CA GLU A 98 -7.33 -19.58 -12.44
C GLU A 98 -8.10 -20.36 -11.36
N GLY A 99 -9.41 -20.35 -11.45
CA GLY A 99 -10.29 -21.14 -10.59
C GLY A 99 -11.20 -20.29 -9.72
N ILE A 100 -11.63 -20.86 -8.61
CA ILE A 100 -12.55 -20.26 -7.63
C ILE A 100 -11.76 -20.04 -6.34
N LEU A 101 -11.91 -18.86 -5.75
CA LEU A 101 -11.29 -18.52 -4.47
C LEU A 101 -11.89 -19.35 -3.33
N PRO A 102 -11.09 -19.70 -2.31
CA PRO A 102 -11.56 -20.48 -1.17
C PRO A 102 -12.56 -19.69 -0.30
N GLY A 103 -13.23 -20.35 0.65
CA GLY A 103 -14.07 -19.72 1.67
C GLY A 103 -15.59 -19.71 1.39
N GLY A 104 -16.04 -20.35 0.32
CA GLY A 104 -17.48 -20.61 0.13
C GLY A 104 -18.27 -19.57 -0.66
N LEU A 105 -17.76 -18.35 -0.91
CA LEU A 105 -18.42 -17.33 -1.73
C LEU A 105 -18.42 -17.67 -3.23
N LYS A 106 -17.64 -18.67 -3.65
CA LYS A 106 -17.49 -19.11 -5.04
C LYS A 106 -17.05 -17.99 -6.00
N VAL A 107 -16.25 -17.03 -5.50
CA VAL A 107 -15.71 -15.94 -6.32
C VAL A 107 -14.76 -16.50 -7.35
N LYS A 108 -15.03 -16.27 -8.63
CA LYS A 108 -14.17 -16.68 -9.73
C LYS A 108 -12.99 -15.71 -9.87
N ARG A 109 -11.79 -16.25 -10.02
CA ARG A 109 -10.60 -15.45 -10.37
C ARG A 109 -10.76 -14.84 -11.75
N ARG A 110 -10.38 -13.57 -11.88
CA ARG A 110 -10.57 -12.75 -13.10
C ARG A 110 -9.25 -12.31 -13.72
N ALA A 111 -8.18 -12.19 -12.92
CA ALA A 111 -6.92 -11.63 -13.35
C ALA A 111 -6.30 -12.38 -14.53
N ALA A 112 -6.25 -13.72 -14.50
CA ALA A 112 -5.67 -14.50 -15.58
C ALA A 112 -6.42 -14.34 -16.92
N ALA A 113 -7.76 -14.28 -16.88
CA ALA A 113 -8.57 -14.07 -18.08
C ALA A 113 -8.37 -12.65 -18.64
N LEU A 114 -8.37 -11.64 -17.77
CA LEU A 114 -8.11 -10.23 -18.16
C LEU A 114 -6.71 -10.08 -18.76
N HIS A 115 -5.69 -10.69 -18.14
CA HIS A 115 -4.32 -10.68 -18.67
C HIS A 115 -4.25 -11.22 -20.10
N ARG A 116 -4.87 -12.38 -20.36
CA ARG A 116 -4.92 -12.95 -21.71
C ARG A 116 -5.64 -12.04 -22.71
N GLN A 117 -6.72 -11.38 -22.27
CA GLN A 117 -7.47 -10.45 -23.12
C GLN A 117 -6.61 -9.24 -23.50
N LEU A 118 -5.92 -8.63 -22.54
CA LEU A 118 -5.06 -7.47 -22.77
C LEU A 118 -3.85 -7.81 -23.65
N CYS A 119 -3.28 -9.02 -23.49
CA CYS A 119 -2.18 -9.47 -24.33
C CYS A 119 -2.59 -9.81 -25.77
N LYS A 120 -3.86 -10.23 -26.02
CA LYS A 120 -4.33 -10.57 -27.37
C LYS A 120 -4.53 -9.36 -28.26
N ASN A 121 -4.85 -8.20 -27.71
CA ASN A 121 -5.19 -6.98 -28.44
C ASN A 121 -4.29 -5.81 -28.04
N PRO A 122 -2.98 -5.85 -28.28
CA PRO A 122 -2.07 -4.76 -27.87
C PRO A 122 -2.40 -3.45 -28.59
N GLU A 123 -3.02 -3.51 -29.77
CA GLU A 123 -3.44 -2.33 -30.55
C GLU A 123 -4.66 -1.62 -29.95
N SER A 124 -5.39 -2.24 -29.04
CA SER A 124 -6.52 -1.59 -28.36
C SER A 124 -6.04 -0.34 -27.59
N ALA A 125 -4.83 -0.37 -27.05
CA ALA A 125 -4.21 0.77 -26.38
C ALA A 125 -4.03 2.01 -27.27
N LEU A 126 -3.96 1.83 -28.59
CA LEU A 126 -3.88 2.94 -29.54
C LEU A 126 -5.24 3.57 -29.82
N ARG A 127 -6.32 2.83 -29.58
CA ARG A 127 -7.71 3.25 -29.85
C ARG A 127 -8.42 3.76 -28.61
N ASP A 128 -8.10 3.18 -27.45
CA ASP A 128 -8.69 3.54 -26.17
C ASP A 128 -7.62 4.10 -25.20
N PRO A 129 -7.60 5.44 -25.00
CA PRO A 129 -6.66 6.07 -24.06
C PRO A 129 -6.82 5.59 -22.62
N LEU A 130 -7.97 5.00 -22.24
CA LEU A 130 -8.23 4.50 -20.92
C LEU A 130 -7.76 3.05 -20.72
N SER A 131 -7.26 2.37 -21.75
CA SER A 131 -6.76 1.00 -21.66
C SER A 131 -5.66 0.80 -20.61
N VAL A 132 -4.96 1.86 -20.23
CA VAL A 132 -4.01 1.85 -19.12
C VAL A 132 -4.67 1.49 -17.79
N LEU A 133 -5.94 1.86 -17.59
CA LEU A 133 -6.69 1.51 -16.37
C LEU A 133 -6.94 0.01 -16.27
N ASP A 134 -7.12 -0.68 -17.39
CA ASP A 134 -7.30 -2.14 -17.41
C ASP A 134 -6.05 -2.86 -16.89
N TRP A 135 -4.85 -2.36 -17.24
CA TRP A 135 -3.60 -2.88 -16.71
C TRP A 135 -3.46 -2.61 -15.21
N VAL A 136 -3.80 -1.41 -14.74
CA VAL A 136 -3.78 -1.08 -13.31
C VAL A 136 -4.75 -1.98 -12.53
N ASN A 137 -5.97 -2.13 -13.03
CA ASN A 137 -6.97 -3.02 -12.47
C ASN A 137 -6.44 -4.48 -12.42
N LEU A 138 -5.86 -4.95 -13.53
CA LEU A 138 -5.26 -6.29 -13.61
C LEU A 138 -4.25 -6.52 -12.50
N TYR A 139 -3.30 -5.60 -12.29
CA TYR A 139 -2.27 -5.75 -11.28
C TYR A 139 -2.85 -5.84 -9.86
N ALA A 140 -3.80 -4.97 -9.55
CA ALA A 140 -4.47 -5.00 -8.25
C ALA A 140 -5.29 -6.28 -8.04
N LEU A 141 -6.06 -6.71 -9.05
CA LEU A 141 -6.80 -7.97 -9.03
C LEU A 141 -5.88 -9.17 -8.83
N ALA A 142 -4.77 -9.24 -9.58
CA ALA A 142 -3.80 -10.33 -9.51
C ALA A 142 -3.26 -10.51 -8.08
N VAL A 143 -2.83 -9.42 -7.43
CA VAL A 143 -2.32 -9.46 -6.05
C VAL A 143 -3.40 -9.88 -5.07
N ASN A 144 -4.61 -9.32 -5.17
CA ASN A 144 -5.66 -9.61 -4.19
C ASN A 144 -6.26 -11.01 -4.36
N GLU A 145 -6.30 -11.54 -5.57
CA GLU A 145 -6.69 -12.93 -5.80
C GLU A 145 -5.64 -13.92 -5.27
N GLU A 146 -4.34 -13.58 -5.35
CA GLU A 146 -3.28 -14.35 -4.68
C GLU A 146 -3.40 -14.25 -3.16
N ASN A 147 -3.63 -13.05 -2.60
CA ASN A 147 -3.86 -12.87 -1.18
C ASN A 147 -5.04 -13.74 -0.68
N ALA A 148 -6.17 -13.70 -1.37
CA ALA A 148 -7.34 -14.48 -1.01
C ALA A 148 -7.14 -16.00 -1.13
N ASN A 149 -6.19 -16.44 -1.94
CA ASN A 149 -5.85 -17.85 -2.15
C ASN A 149 -4.68 -18.34 -1.27
N GLY A 150 -4.20 -17.50 -0.34
CA GLY A 150 -3.07 -17.85 0.54
C GLY A 150 -1.70 -17.80 -0.16
N GLY A 151 -1.60 -17.11 -1.28
CA GLY A 151 -0.34 -16.86 -1.99
C GLY A 151 0.55 -15.86 -1.24
N ARG A 152 1.82 -15.78 -1.64
CA ARG A 152 2.77 -14.83 -1.08
C ARG A 152 2.50 -13.43 -1.58
N VAL A 153 2.26 -12.49 -0.66
CA VAL A 153 2.06 -11.06 -0.95
C VAL A 153 3.00 -10.20 -0.10
N VAL A 154 3.26 -8.98 -0.56
CA VAL A 154 3.85 -7.95 0.30
C VAL A 154 2.73 -7.27 1.06
N THR A 155 2.78 -7.32 2.39
CA THR A 155 1.78 -6.70 3.27
C THR A 155 2.10 -5.21 3.43
N ALA A 156 1.43 -4.34 2.63
CA ALA A 156 1.65 -2.90 2.66
C ALA A 156 0.40 -2.10 2.26
N PRO A 157 -0.28 -1.42 3.19
CA PRO A 157 -0.06 -1.39 4.64
C PRO A 157 -0.58 -2.65 5.34
N THR A 158 -1.56 -3.35 4.78
CA THR A 158 -2.19 -4.59 5.27
C THR A 158 -2.42 -5.57 4.14
N ASN A 159 -2.74 -6.83 4.45
CA ASN A 159 -3.08 -7.83 3.44
C ASN A 159 -4.34 -7.43 2.64
N GLY A 160 -5.35 -6.84 3.30
CA GLY A 160 -6.58 -6.40 2.64
C GLY A 160 -6.38 -5.33 1.57
N ALA A 161 -5.31 -4.55 1.66
CA ALA A 161 -4.96 -3.48 0.71
C ALA A 161 -3.65 -3.74 -0.04
N ALA A 162 -3.15 -4.97 -0.04
CA ALA A 162 -1.84 -5.33 -0.60
C ALA A 162 -1.71 -5.12 -2.13
N GLY A 163 -2.83 -4.94 -2.84
CA GLY A 163 -2.83 -4.77 -4.29
C GLY A 163 -2.50 -3.36 -4.77
N ILE A 164 -2.72 -2.32 -3.95
CA ILE A 164 -2.66 -0.93 -4.42
C ILE A 164 -1.22 -0.49 -4.71
N VAL A 165 -0.32 -0.60 -3.74
CA VAL A 165 1.08 -0.18 -3.88
C VAL A 165 1.75 -0.89 -5.07
N PRO A 166 1.69 -2.23 -5.21
CA PRO A 166 2.30 -2.91 -6.35
C PRO A 166 1.61 -2.57 -7.68
N ALA A 167 0.29 -2.35 -7.73
CA ALA A 167 -0.38 -1.98 -8.98
C ALA A 167 0.07 -0.61 -9.48
N VAL A 168 0.21 0.37 -8.61
CA VAL A 168 0.70 1.71 -8.96
C VAL A 168 2.18 1.68 -9.31
N LEU A 169 2.99 0.86 -8.65
CA LEU A 169 4.41 0.70 -8.99
C LEU A 169 4.60 -0.02 -10.35
N HIS A 170 3.75 -1.02 -10.68
CA HIS A 170 3.73 -1.61 -12.03
C HIS A 170 3.30 -0.58 -13.10
N TYR A 171 2.32 0.29 -12.77
CA TYR A 171 1.97 1.40 -13.65
C TYR A 171 3.18 2.30 -13.92
N TYR A 172 3.92 2.69 -12.88
CA TYR A 172 5.14 3.48 -13.02
C TYR A 172 6.15 2.79 -13.95
N MET A 173 6.51 1.55 -13.64
CA MET A 173 7.53 0.81 -14.40
C MET A 173 7.14 0.51 -15.85
N ARG A 174 5.85 0.35 -16.14
CA ARG A 174 5.39 -0.03 -17.49
C ARG A 174 5.07 1.16 -18.38
N PHE A 175 4.50 2.22 -17.83
CA PHE A 175 3.90 3.29 -18.63
C PHE A 175 4.62 4.63 -18.50
N ILE A 176 5.54 4.78 -17.58
CA ILE A 176 6.27 6.03 -17.41
C ILE A 176 7.65 5.92 -18.10
N PRO A 177 7.91 6.76 -19.13
CA PRO A 177 9.22 6.77 -19.78
C PRO A 177 10.34 7.10 -18.79
N GLY A 178 11.43 6.33 -18.84
CA GLY A 178 12.58 6.53 -17.96
C GLY A 178 12.44 5.90 -16.56
N ALA A 179 11.32 5.21 -16.27
CA ALA A 179 11.19 4.45 -15.04
C ALA A 179 12.32 3.41 -14.90
N ASN A 180 12.86 3.26 -13.70
CA ASN A 180 14.01 2.41 -13.40
C ASN A 180 14.02 1.96 -11.94
N GLU A 181 14.99 1.12 -11.56
CA GLU A 181 15.12 0.59 -10.21
C GLU A 181 15.38 1.66 -9.14
N ASP A 182 16.07 2.75 -9.47
CA ASP A 182 16.23 3.88 -8.53
C ASP A 182 14.87 4.51 -8.22
N GLY A 183 14.03 4.66 -9.23
CA GLY A 183 12.64 5.11 -9.03
C GLY A 183 11.82 4.15 -8.17
N VAL A 184 12.02 2.83 -8.30
CA VAL A 184 11.38 1.82 -7.41
C VAL A 184 11.80 2.05 -5.97
N VAL A 185 13.08 2.21 -5.70
CA VAL A 185 13.61 2.47 -4.34
C VAL A 185 13.01 3.75 -3.77
N ARG A 186 13.02 4.84 -4.53
CA ARG A 186 12.43 6.12 -4.11
C ARG A 186 10.93 6.01 -3.85
N PHE A 187 10.21 5.32 -4.72
CA PHE A 187 8.78 5.06 -4.55
C PHE A 187 8.49 4.34 -3.22
N LEU A 188 9.19 3.26 -2.93
CA LEU A 188 8.95 2.47 -1.72
C LEU A 188 9.33 3.22 -0.45
N LEU A 189 10.41 4.00 -0.46
CA LEU A 189 10.79 4.86 0.67
C LEU A 189 9.75 5.94 0.96
N THR A 190 9.25 6.61 -0.08
CA THR A 190 8.21 7.64 0.09
C THR A 190 6.89 7.03 0.54
N ALA A 191 6.50 5.87 -0.02
CA ALA A 191 5.32 5.14 0.44
C ALA A 191 5.44 4.78 1.93
N ALA A 192 6.61 4.32 2.37
CA ALA A 192 6.88 4.00 3.78
C ALA A 192 6.75 5.22 4.69
N ALA A 193 7.32 6.38 4.31
CA ALA A 193 7.19 7.62 5.07
C ALA A 193 5.72 8.00 5.32
N ILE A 194 4.90 7.93 4.27
CA ILE A 194 3.47 8.23 4.38
C ILE A 194 2.77 7.18 5.25
N GLY A 195 3.07 5.90 5.08
CA GLY A 195 2.50 4.83 5.90
C GLY A 195 2.80 4.98 7.39
N ILE A 196 4.02 5.40 7.74
CA ILE A 196 4.42 5.71 9.12
C ILE A 196 3.53 6.78 9.73
N LEU A 197 3.24 7.87 9.01
CA LEU A 197 2.37 8.95 9.51
C LEU A 197 0.98 8.44 9.91
N TYR A 198 0.41 7.52 9.12
CA TYR A 198 -0.89 6.91 9.44
C TYR A 198 -0.80 5.96 10.63
N LYS A 199 0.25 5.13 10.68
CA LYS A 199 0.47 4.19 11.78
C LYS A 199 0.62 4.92 13.11
N GLU A 200 1.41 6.00 13.15
CA GLU A 200 1.69 6.78 14.36
C GLU A 200 0.50 7.64 14.82
N ASN A 201 -0.26 8.24 13.88
CA ASN A 201 -1.25 9.26 14.21
C ASN A 201 -2.70 8.79 14.14
N ALA A 202 -2.95 7.61 13.58
CA ALA A 202 -4.28 7.03 13.45
C ALA A 202 -4.25 5.52 13.61
N SER A 203 -4.49 4.79 12.53
CA SER A 203 -4.35 3.33 12.44
C SER A 203 -4.28 2.90 10.99
N ILE A 204 -3.66 1.74 10.74
CA ILE A 204 -3.67 1.05 9.45
C ILE A 204 -4.57 -0.19 9.48
N SER A 205 -5.33 -0.41 10.56
CA SER A 205 -6.18 -1.59 10.76
C SER A 205 -7.62 -1.32 10.33
N GLY A 206 -8.17 -2.16 9.47
CA GLY A 206 -9.59 -2.12 9.09
C GLY A 206 -10.53 -2.40 10.25
N ALA A 207 -10.10 -3.23 11.21
CA ALA A 207 -10.86 -3.51 12.43
C ALA A 207 -10.96 -2.30 13.37
N GLU A 208 -9.98 -1.39 13.33
CA GLU A 208 -9.99 -0.20 14.18
C GLU A 208 -10.69 0.99 13.51
N VAL A 209 -10.41 1.24 12.24
CA VAL A 209 -10.86 2.47 11.57
C VAL A 209 -11.60 2.23 10.25
N GLY A 210 -11.95 0.98 9.92
CA GLY A 210 -12.54 0.63 8.63
C GLY A 210 -11.52 0.57 7.49
N CYS A 211 -11.97 0.25 6.27
CA CYS A 211 -11.10 0.17 5.09
C CYS A 211 -10.46 1.51 4.67
N GLN A 212 -10.87 2.64 5.24
CA GLN A 212 -10.13 3.89 5.08
C GLN A 212 -8.69 3.72 5.65
N GLY A 213 -8.49 2.92 6.71
CA GLY A 213 -7.18 2.59 7.28
C GLY A 213 -6.36 1.60 6.44
N GLU A 214 -6.98 0.84 5.58
CA GLU A 214 -6.31 -0.11 4.68
C GLU A 214 -6.19 0.46 3.27
N VAL A 215 -7.30 0.48 2.54
CA VAL A 215 -7.37 0.94 1.14
C VAL A 215 -7.08 2.44 1.03
N GLY A 216 -7.59 3.25 1.96
CA GLY A 216 -7.32 4.70 1.98
C GLY A 216 -5.85 4.99 2.24
N VAL A 217 -5.25 4.32 3.23
CA VAL A 217 -3.80 4.47 3.53
C VAL A 217 -2.96 3.99 2.35
N ALA A 218 -3.24 2.82 1.78
CA ALA A 218 -2.51 2.32 0.61
C ALA A 218 -2.62 3.27 -0.60
N CYS A 219 -3.81 3.84 -0.83
CA CYS A 219 -4.03 4.85 -1.88
C CYS A 219 -3.18 6.11 -1.64
N SER A 220 -3.16 6.62 -0.41
CA SER A 220 -2.35 7.77 0.00
C SER A 220 -0.85 7.50 -0.15
N MET A 221 -0.37 6.34 0.32
CA MET A 221 1.01 5.89 0.18
C MET A 221 1.43 5.84 -1.30
N ALA A 222 0.63 5.19 -2.13
CA ALA A 222 0.92 5.03 -3.55
C ALA A 222 0.84 6.36 -4.32
N ALA A 223 -0.10 7.26 -3.95
CA ALA A 223 -0.22 8.57 -4.56
C ALA A 223 0.99 9.45 -4.26
N GLY A 224 1.39 9.58 -2.99
CA GLY A 224 2.58 10.35 -2.65
C GLY A 224 3.85 9.78 -3.31
N ALA A 225 4.02 8.46 -3.25
CA ALA A 225 5.17 7.78 -3.84
C ALA A 225 5.26 7.99 -5.37
N LEU A 226 4.16 7.83 -6.09
CA LEU A 226 4.12 8.07 -7.53
C LEU A 226 4.38 9.54 -7.86
N CYS A 227 3.85 10.47 -7.06
CA CYS A 227 4.07 11.90 -7.26
C CYS A 227 5.56 12.26 -7.18
N GLU A 228 6.29 11.72 -6.19
CA GLU A 228 7.73 11.95 -6.06
C GLU A 228 8.53 11.43 -7.25
N VAL A 229 8.27 10.19 -7.69
CA VAL A 229 9.03 9.60 -8.79
C VAL A 229 8.70 10.22 -10.16
N LEU A 230 7.57 10.92 -10.26
CA LEU A 230 7.21 11.75 -11.42
C LEU A 230 7.77 13.18 -11.33
N GLY A 231 8.60 13.49 -10.34
CA GLY A 231 9.26 14.77 -10.19
C GLY A 231 8.45 15.84 -9.47
N GLY A 232 7.41 15.46 -8.73
CA GLY A 232 6.64 16.38 -7.90
C GLY A 232 7.49 16.97 -6.76
N THR A 233 7.20 18.23 -6.41
CA THR A 233 7.77 18.86 -5.20
C THR A 233 7.28 18.15 -3.94
N VAL A 234 7.97 18.35 -2.81
CA VAL A 234 7.58 17.75 -1.53
C VAL A 234 6.15 18.14 -1.13
N GLN A 235 5.73 19.37 -1.45
CA GLN A 235 4.37 19.86 -1.23
C GLN A 235 3.35 19.15 -2.15
N GLN A 236 3.70 18.93 -3.41
CA GLN A 236 2.84 18.16 -4.34
C GLN A 236 2.73 16.70 -3.92
N VAL A 237 3.80 16.10 -3.38
CA VAL A 237 3.78 14.74 -2.81
C VAL A 237 2.81 14.65 -1.64
N GLU A 238 2.89 15.60 -0.72
CA GLU A 238 1.97 15.66 0.43
C GLU A 238 0.53 15.88 -0.02
N ASN A 239 0.30 16.77 -0.99
CA ASN A 239 -1.03 17.01 -1.55
C ASN A 239 -1.59 15.76 -2.26
N ALA A 240 -0.77 15.04 -3.05
CA ALA A 240 -1.20 13.78 -3.67
C ALA A 240 -1.63 12.74 -2.62
N ALA A 241 -0.85 12.62 -1.54
CA ALA A 241 -1.16 11.70 -0.44
C ALA A 241 -2.44 12.11 0.29
N GLU A 242 -2.64 13.39 0.53
CA GLU A 242 -3.85 13.94 1.14
C GLU A 242 -5.08 13.65 0.28
N ILE A 243 -5.07 14.01 -1.02
CA ILE A 243 -6.17 13.72 -1.96
C ILE A 243 -6.49 12.22 -1.97
N GLY A 244 -5.46 11.37 -1.98
CA GLY A 244 -5.62 9.92 -1.94
C GLY A 244 -6.41 9.44 -0.73
N MET A 245 -6.18 10.00 0.46
CA MET A 245 -6.92 9.64 1.67
C MET A 245 -8.28 10.30 1.73
N GLU A 246 -8.38 11.61 1.46
CA GLU A 246 -9.63 12.37 1.60
C GLU A 246 -10.79 11.70 0.86
N HIS A 247 -10.52 11.19 -0.32
CA HIS A 247 -11.53 10.51 -1.16
C HIS A 247 -11.75 9.03 -0.81
N ASN A 248 -11.19 8.56 0.29
CA ASN A 248 -11.45 7.26 0.90
C ASN A 248 -11.95 7.37 2.35
N LEU A 249 -12.17 8.59 2.87
CA LEU A 249 -12.76 8.79 4.20
C LEU A 249 -14.14 8.15 4.29
N GLY A 250 -14.44 7.55 5.44
CA GLY A 250 -15.70 6.88 5.70
C GLY A 250 -15.83 5.48 5.08
N LEU A 251 -14.81 4.96 4.41
CA LEU A 251 -14.85 3.63 3.82
C LEU A 251 -14.88 2.56 4.91
N THR A 252 -15.99 1.82 4.97
CA THR A 252 -16.22 0.76 5.96
C THR A 252 -15.39 -0.50 5.67
N CYS A 253 -15.14 -1.33 6.67
CA CYS A 253 -14.58 -2.68 6.51
C CYS A 253 -15.63 -3.71 6.92
N ASP A 254 -16.39 -4.19 5.95
CA ASP A 254 -17.51 -5.11 6.11
C ASP A 254 -17.51 -6.14 4.96
N PRO A 255 -16.46 -6.94 4.80
CA PRO A 255 -16.36 -7.91 3.73
C PRO A 255 -17.42 -9.01 3.88
N ILE A 256 -17.99 -9.46 2.76
CA ILE A 256 -19.02 -10.49 2.77
C ILE A 256 -18.47 -11.80 3.35
N GLY A 257 -19.10 -12.29 4.39
CA GLY A 257 -18.69 -13.52 5.08
C GLY A 257 -17.34 -13.43 5.79
N GLY A 258 -16.85 -12.22 6.11
CA GLY A 258 -15.54 -12.00 6.73
C GLY A 258 -14.36 -12.33 5.80
N LEU A 259 -14.61 -12.54 4.50
CA LEU A 259 -13.58 -12.92 3.54
C LEU A 259 -13.04 -11.71 2.77
N VAL A 260 -11.72 -11.56 2.73
CA VAL A 260 -11.02 -10.48 2.01
C VAL A 260 -11.12 -10.71 0.48
N GLN A 261 -12.35 -10.78 -0.02
CA GLN A 261 -12.70 -11.03 -1.42
C GLN A 261 -13.67 -9.97 -1.95
N VAL A 262 -14.88 -9.87 -1.39
CA VAL A 262 -15.91 -8.93 -1.84
C VAL A 262 -16.24 -8.00 -0.66
N PRO A 263 -16.05 -6.69 -0.82
CA PRO A 263 -15.64 -5.94 -2.02
C PRO A 263 -14.12 -5.70 -2.12
N CYS A 264 -13.28 -6.29 -1.27
CA CYS A 264 -11.88 -5.94 -1.08
C CYS A 264 -11.06 -5.98 -2.37
N ILE A 265 -11.23 -7.02 -3.20
CA ILE A 265 -10.49 -7.18 -4.46
C ILE A 265 -10.74 -5.98 -5.39
N GLU A 266 -11.99 -5.56 -5.54
CA GLU A 266 -12.35 -4.43 -6.39
C GLU A 266 -11.97 -3.08 -5.77
N ARG A 267 -12.06 -2.94 -4.44
CA ARG A 267 -11.61 -1.73 -3.74
C ARG A 267 -10.13 -1.44 -3.98
N ASN A 268 -9.29 -2.47 -4.09
CA ASN A 268 -7.88 -2.29 -4.43
C ASN A 268 -7.69 -1.77 -5.87
N ALA A 269 -8.42 -2.31 -6.83
CA ALA A 269 -8.38 -1.84 -8.22
C ALA A 269 -8.79 -0.35 -8.30
N ILE A 270 -9.92 0.00 -7.70
CA ILE A 270 -10.41 1.39 -7.65
C ILE A 270 -9.44 2.30 -6.88
N GLY A 271 -8.90 1.84 -5.75
CA GLY A 271 -7.91 2.59 -4.95
C GLY A 271 -6.64 2.89 -5.74
N SER A 272 -6.18 1.96 -6.57
CA SER A 272 -5.01 2.15 -7.43
C SER A 272 -5.25 3.23 -8.49
N VAL A 273 -6.43 3.24 -9.12
CA VAL A 273 -6.82 4.28 -10.09
C VAL A 273 -6.98 5.63 -9.40
N LYS A 274 -7.58 5.68 -8.21
CA LYS A 274 -7.68 6.91 -7.40
C LYS A 274 -6.30 7.47 -7.08
N ALA A 275 -5.32 6.64 -6.70
CA ALA A 275 -3.96 7.07 -6.42
C ALA A 275 -3.31 7.75 -7.64
N ILE A 276 -3.41 7.14 -8.81
CA ILE A 276 -2.88 7.71 -10.05
C ILE A 276 -3.58 9.04 -10.38
N ASN A 277 -4.90 9.12 -10.21
CA ASN A 277 -5.64 10.34 -10.46
C ASN A 277 -5.29 11.45 -9.46
N ALA A 278 -5.12 11.14 -8.18
CA ALA A 278 -4.66 12.09 -7.16
C ALA A 278 -3.32 12.73 -7.54
N VAL A 279 -2.38 11.93 -8.02
CA VAL A 279 -1.08 12.43 -8.53
C VAL A 279 -1.26 13.37 -9.71
N ARG A 280 -2.12 13.01 -10.66
CA ARG A 280 -2.39 13.87 -11.84
C ARG A 280 -2.96 15.24 -11.44
N MET A 281 -3.81 15.26 -10.40
CA MET A 281 -4.35 16.51 -9.85
C MET A 281 -3.25 17.31 -9.14
N ALA A 282 -2.49 16.69 -8.23
CA ALA A 282 -1.45 17.36 -7.45
C ALA A 282 -0.33 17.95 -8.34
N LEU A 283 0.12 17.22 -9.36
CA LEU A 283 1.15 17.69 -10.30
C LEU A 283 0.69 18.85 -11.22
N ARG A 284 -0.61 19.13 -11.33
CA ARG A 284 -1.15 20.28 -12.06
C ARG A 284 -1.24 21.54 -11.21
N GLY A 285 -1.19 21.38 -9.89
CA GLY A 285 -1.16 22.48 -8.92
C GLY A 285 0.29 22.92 -8.60
N ASP A 286 0.39 23.94 -7.79
CA ASP A 286 1.67 24.48 -7.28
C ASP A 286 2.10 23.85 -5.93
N GLY A 287 1.37 22.85 -5.45
CA GLY A 287 1.57 22.20 -4.16
C GLY A 287 0.88 22.90 -2.99
N GLN A 288 0.27 24.08 -3.19
CA GLN A 288 -0.55 24.71 -2.16
C GLN A 288 -1.94 24.09 -2.13
N HIS A 289 -2.40 23.68 -0.96
CA HIS A 289 -3.70 23.07 -0.77
C HIS A 289 -4.29 23.41 0.60
N PHE A 290 -5.60 23.32 0.71
CA PHE A 290 -6.33 23.82 1.88
C PHE A 290 -6.29 22.87 3.08
N VAL A 291 -6.36 21.56 2.82
CA VAL A 291 -6.34 20.52 3.85
C VAL A 291 -4.96 19.86 3.84
N SER A 292 -4.25 19.89 4.97
CA SER A 292 -2.97 19.18 5.09
C SER A 292 -3.16 17.69 5.32
N LEU A 293 -2.16 16.88 4.98
CA LEU A 293 -2.15 15.45 5.25
C LEU A 293 -2.37 15.15 6.75
N ASP A 294 -1.79 15.93 7.65
CA ASP A 294 -2.02 15.76 9.10
C ASP A 294 -3.50 15.98 9.50
N LYS A 295 -4.20 16.91 8.83
CA LYS A 295 -5.63 17.13 9.08
C LYS A 295 -6.47 15.94 8.58
N VAL A 296 -6.18 15.43 7.39
CA VAL A 296 -6.94 14.30 6.86
C VAL A 296 -6.68 13.01 7.65
N ILE A 297 -5.47 12.79 8.14
CA ILE A 297 -5.15 11.67 9.04
C ILE A 297 -5.96 11.79 10.34
N ARG A 298 -6.03 12.97 10.92
CA ARG A 298 -6.87 13.24 12.11
C ARG A 298 -8.34 12.97 11.84
N THR A 299 -8.86 13.42 10.70
CA THR A 299 -10.25 13.17 10.29
C THR A 299 -10.51 11.69 10.12
N MET A 300 -9.59 10.95 9.49
CA MET A 300 -9.69 9.50 9.35
C MET A 300 -9.79 8.81 10.72
N ARG A 301 -8.95 9.21 11.68
CA ARG A 301 -8.98 8.69 13.06
C ARG A 301 -10.34 8.94 13.72
N GLN A 302 -10.86 10.17 13.62
CA GLN A 302 -12.15 10.56 14.20
C GLN A 302 -13.29 9.78 13.53
N THR A 303 -13.35 9.76 12.20
CA THR A 303 -14.36 8.98 11.45
C THR A 303 -14.32 7.51 11.82
N GLY A 304 -13.11 6.95 11.99
CA GLY A 304 -12.93 5.57 12.46
C GLY A 304 -13.50 5.36 13.88
N ALA A 305 -13.29 6.30 14.80
CA ALA A 305 -13.84 6.24 16.14
C ALA A 305 -15.38 6.30 16.14
N ASP A 306 -15.96 7.12 15.28
CA ASP A 306 -17.42 7.29 15.14
C ASP A 306 -18.09 6.14 14.40
N MET A 307 -17.34 5.35 13.65
CA MET A 307 -17.84 4.21 12.89
C MET A 307 -18.33 3.10 13.83
N LYS A 308 -19.54 2.62 13.63
CA LYS A 308 -20.10 1.50 14.42
C LYS A 308 -19.30 0.20 14.18
N SER A 309 -19.18 -0.64 15.22
CA SER A 309 -18.41 -1.89 15.16
C SER A 309 -18.79 -2.79 13.99
N LYS A 310 -20.07 -2.89 13.63
CA LYS A 310 -20.53 -3.67 12.47
C LYS A 310 -19.99 -3.23 11.10
N TYR A 311 -19.29 -2.13 11.04
CA TYR A 311 -18.65 -1.58 9.84
C TYR A 311 -17.13 -1.61 9.92
N LYS A 312 -16.56 -2.32 10.93
CA LYS A 312 -15.13 -2.35 11.24
C LYS A 312 -14.64 -3.78 11.50
N GLU A 313 -14.86 -4.69 10.60
CA GLU A 313 -14.32 -6.06 10.72
C GLU A 313 -12.89 -6.18 10.21
#